data_0685687d047d12692727edd944fdc20c
#
_entry.id   0685687d047d12692727edd944fdc20c
#
_cell.length_a   1.000
_cell.length_b   1.000
_cell.length_c   1.000
_cell.angle_alpha   90.00
_cell.angle_beta   90.00
_cell.angle_gamma   90.00
#
_symmetry.space_group_name_H-M   'P 1'
#
loop_
_entity.id
_entity.type
_entity.pdbx_description
1 polymer ?
#
loop_
_entity_poly.entity_id
_entity_poly.type
_entity_poly.pdbx_seq_one_letter_code
_entity_poly.pdbx_strand_id
1 'polypeptide(L)'
;NYQHTKPLLFCTGGEHRQHSVFNGLKKLQQLTGDNPYVLIHDAVRPFVSHSDLDRLIDALQKCDDGALLGVPVADTLKYADDSQHVKSTHPRENLWRAFTPQAFRLDKIFLALNHAIANNLNITDDASAMELMGAYPCLVQGDGDNIKITTPQDLLLAEKLLYVNN
;
A
#
# COMPACT_ATOMS: atom_id res chain seq x y z
N ASN A 1 -4.22 2.04 27.12
CA ASN A 1 -3.09 1.12 27.26
C ASN A 1 -3.24 -0.04 26.29
N TYR A 2 -2.65 0.10 25.07
CA TYR A 2 -2.56 -1.03 24.14
C TYR A 2 -1.50 -1.99 24.68
N GLN A 3 -1.92 -3.14 25.17
CA GLN A 3 -1.00 -4.25 25.45
C GLN A 3 -0.70 -4.93 24.11
N HIS A 4 0.50 -4.69 23.57
CA HIS A 4 0.98 -5.41 22.40
C HIS A 4 1.20 -6.89 22.79
N THR A 5 0.34 -7.77 22.29
CA THR A 5 0.51 -9.22 22.45
C THR A 5 1.56 -9.79 21.49
N LYS A 6 1.97 -9.04 20.49
CA LYS A 6 2.97 -9.40 19.49
C LYS A 6 4.22 -8.52 19.64
N PRO A 7 5.42 -9.05 19.37
CA PRO A 7 6.66 -8.27 19.50
C PRO A 7 6.68 -7.08 18.53
N LEU A 8 7.04 -5.91 19.04
CA LEU A 8 7.31 -4.71 18.26
C LEU A 8 8.80 -4.69 17.90
N LEU A 9 9.11 -4.61 16.61
CA LEU A 9 10.47 -4.63 16.09
C LEU A 9 10.74 -3.33 15.34
N PHE A 10 11.95 -2.80 15.48
CA PHE A 10 12.41 -1.62 14.77
C PHE A 10 13.52 -1.98 13.80
N CYS A 11 13.55 -1.35 12.64
CA CYS A 11 14.67 -1.39 11.70
C CYS A 11 15.00 0.02 11.22
N THR A 12 16.22 0.22 10.76
CA THR A 12 16.63 1.49 10.14
C THR A 12 15.90 1.66 8.82
N GLY A 13 15.33 2.84 8.60
CA GLY A 13 14.76 3.23 7.31
C GLY A 13 15.86 3.40 6.25
N GLY A 14 15.46 3.65 5.01
CA GLY A 14 16.36 3.95 3.90
C GLY A 14 16.08 5.35 3.32
N GLU A 15 16.86 5.73 2.31
CA GLU A 15 16.74 7.02 1.65
C GLU A 15 15.35 7.25 1.01
N HIS A 16 14.76 6.18 0.46
CA HIS A 16 13.42 6.19 -0.12
C HIS A 16 12.51 5.17 0.58
N ARG A 17 11.18 5.32 0.41
CA ARG A 17 10.17 4.41 0.98
C ARG A 17 10.49 2.95 0.68
N GLN A 18 10.82 2.63 -0.56
CA GLN A 18 11.13 1.25 -0.99
C GLN A 18 12.32 0.64 -0.22
N HIS A 19 13.36 1.44 0.09
CA HIS A 19 14.50 0.97 0.89
C HIS A 19 14.11 0.69 2.34
N SER A 20 13.23 1.52 2.91
CA SER A 20 12.70 1.31 4.27
C SER A 20 11.88 0.02 4.36
N VAL A 21 10.99 -0.22 3.38
CA VAL A 21 10.22 -1.46 3.28
C VAL A 21 11.15 -2.66 3.12
N PHE A 22 12.11 -2.60 2.20
CA PHE A 22 13.08 -3.67 1.97
C PHE A 22 13.87 -4.04 3.23
N ASN A 23 14.33 -3.04 4.00
CA ASN A 23 15.03 -3.26 5.27
C ASN A 23 14.13 -3.97 6.29
N GLY A 24 12.84 -3.61 6.35
CA GLY A 24 11.85 -4.28 7.18
C GLY A 24 11.67 -5.75 6.79
N LEU A 25 11.50 -6.02 5.50
CA LEU A 25 11.34 -7.38 4.97
C LEU A 25 12.60 -8.24 5.22
N LYS A 26 13.79 -7.67 5.02
CA LYS A 26 15.06 -8.33 5.32
C LYS A 26 15.16 -8.76 6.79
N LYS A 27 14.69 -7.89 7.70
CA LYS A 27 14.65 -8.22 9.12
C LYS A 27 13.63 -9.33 9.41
N LEU A 28 12.45 -9.29 8.79
CA LEU A 28 11.45 -10.35 8.94
C LEU A 28 11.96 -11.70 8.46
N GLN A 29 12.65 -11.78 7.32
CA GLN A 29 13.24 -13.03 6.83
C GLN A 29 14.19 -13.69 7.83
N GLN A 30 14.91 -12.91 8.62
CA GLN A 30 15.83 -13.43 9.64
C GLN A 30 15.10 -14.00 10.86
N LEU A 31 13.83 -13.63 11.06
CA LEU A 31 13.07 -13.98 12.24
C LEU A 31 12.01 -15.05 11.99
N THR A 32 11.65 -15.29 10.75
CA THR A 32 10.63 -16.27 10.36
C THR A 32 11.27 -17.39 9.55
N GLY A 33 11.09 -18.66 10.00
CA GLY A 33 11.51 -19.83 9.22
C GLY A 33 10.55 -20.16 8.07
N ASP A 34 9.33 -19.62 8.12
CA ASP A 34 8.27 -19.81 7.14
C ASP A 34 8.22 -18.65 6.14
N ASN A 35 7.44 -18.82 5.08
CA ASN A 35 7.13 -17.78 4.10
C ASN A 35 5.74 -17.16 4.38
N PRO A 36 5.59 -16.30 5.41
CA PRO A 36 4.29 -15.75 5.78
C PRO A 36 3.82 -14.71 4.77
N TYR A 37 2.54 -14.37 4.84
CA TYR A 37 2.07 -13.11 4.28
C TYR A 37 2.55 -11.94 5.13
N VAL A 38 2.95 -10.86 4.47
CA VAL A 38 3.29 -9.58 5.08
C VAL A 38 2.33 -8.51 4.59
N LEU A 39 1.91 -7.64 5.51
CA LEU A 39 1.11 -6.47 5.20
C LEU A 39 2.02 -5.24 5.30
N ILE A 40 2.20 -4.54 4.18
CA ILE A 40 2.99 -3.32 4.11
C ILE A 40 2.02 -2.14 4.20
N HIS A 41 2.22 -1.29 5.21
CA HIS A 41 1.29 -0.21 5.49
C HIS A 41 2.00 1.13 5.71
N ASP A 42 1.45 2.19 5.11
CA ASP A 42 1.93 3.56 5.30
C ASP A 42 1.54 4.08 6.69
N ALA A 43 2.51 4.49 7.51
CA ALA A 43 2.27 5.06 8.84
C ALA A 43 1.36 6.30 8.85
N VAL A 44 1.25 6.97 7.71
CA VAL A 44 0.39 8.15 7.52
C VAL A 44 -1.04 7.82 7.04
N ARG A 45 -1.48 6.56 7.15
CA ARG A 45 -2.85 6.10 6.91
C ARG A 45 -3.44 5.47 8.18
N PRO A 46 -3.91 6.28 9.14
CA PRO A 46 -4.35 5.75 10.44
C PRO A 46 -5.76 5.14 10.43
N PHE A 47 -6.50 5.20 9.32
CA PHE A 47 -7.93 4.83 9.27
C PHE A 47 -8.20 3.52 8.52
N VAL A 48 -7.25 2.58 8.50
CA VAL A 48 -7.56 1.24 8.00
C VAL A 48 -8.52 0.54 8.97
N SER A 49 -9.66 0.07 8.45
CA SER A 49 -10.67 -0.60 9.25
C SER A 49 -10.36 -2.10 9.41
N HIS A 50 -10.89 -2.73 10.46
CA HIS A 50 -10.80 -4.18 10.60
C HIS A 50 -11.48 -4.91 9.43
N SER A 51 -12.61 -4.39 8.94
CA SER A 51 -13.30 -4.97 7.79
C SER A 51 -12.48 -4.89 6.49
N ASP A 52 -11.66 -3.84 6.31
CA ASP A 52 -10.70 -3.76 5.21
C ASP A 52 -9.62 -4.83 5.32
N LEU A 53 -9.10 -5.04 6.53
CA LEU A 53 -8.08 -6.07 6.78
C LEU A 53 -8.65 -7.47 6.53
N ASP A 54 -9.87 -7.75 7.01
CA ASP A 54 -10.53 -9.04 6.79
C ASP A 54 -10.73 -9.31 5.29
N ARG A 55 -11.25 -8.33 4.52
CA ARG A 55 -11.41 -8.47 3.06
C ARG A 55 -10.06 -8.69 2.35
N LEU A 56 -9.02 -7.99 2.79
CA LEU A 56 -7.69 -8.14 2.22
C LEU A 56 -7.12 -9.55 2.48
N ILE A 57 -7.26 -10.05 3.72
CA ILE A 57 -6.81 -11.39 4.11
C ILE A 57 -7.59 -12.47 3.36
N ASP A 58 -8.91 -12.32 3.23
CA ASP A 58 -9.75 -13.26 2.49
C ASP A 58 -9.36 -13.32 0.99
N ALA A 59 -8.99 -12.18 0.40
CA ALA A 59 -8.54 -12.14 -0.99
C ALA A 59 -7.25 -12.94 -1.21
N LEU A 60 -6.35 -13.00 -0.23
CA LEU A 60 -5.11 -13.76 -0.32
C LEU A 60 -5.31 -15.28 -0.46
N GLN A 61 -6.52 -15.78 -0.13
CA GLN A 61 -6.86 -17.19 -0.35
C GLN A 61 -7.05 -17.54 -1.85
N LYS A 62 -7.24 -16.53 -2.70
CA LYS A 62 -7.56 -16.66 -4.13
C LYS A 62 -6.56 -15.93 -5.04
N CYS A 63 -5.66 -15.16 -4.45
CA CYS A 63 -4.74 -14.26 -5.16
C CYS A 63 -3.29 -14.59 -4.79
N ASP A 64 -2.69 -15.53 -5.50
CA ASP A 64 -1.32 -16.00 -5.25
C ASP A 64 -0.25 -14.91 -5.39
N ASP A 65 -0.54 -13.88 -6.19
CA ASP A 65 0.37 -12.75 -6.43
C ASP A 65 0.25 -11.65 -5.38
N GLY A 66 -0.63 -11.84 -4.39
CA GLY A 66 -0.92 -10.85 -3.36
C GLY A 66 -2.15 -10.01 -3.67
N ALA A 67 -2.44 -9.08 -2.77
CA ALA A 67 -3.61 -8.21 -2.88
C ALA A 67 -3.33 -6.84 -2.26
N LEU A 68 -4.07 -5.83 -2.72
CA LEU A 68 -3.99 -4.46 -2.19
C LEU A 68 -5.37 -3.82 -2.08
N LEU A 69 -5.50 -2.93 -1.11
CA LEU A 69 -6.70 -2.12 -0.96
C LEU A 69 -6.73 -0.98 -1.97
N GLY A 70 -7.91 -0.64 -2.43
CA GLY A 70 -8.14 0.51 -3.29
C GLY A 70 -9.61 0.85 -3.42
N VAL A 71 -9.91 1.96 -4.09
CA VAL A 71 -11.26 2.34 -4.50
C VAL A 71 -11.28 2.75 -5.96
N PRO A 72 -12.36 2.45 -6.70
CA PRO A 72 -12.53 2.96 -8.06
C PRO A 72 -12.46 4.49 -8.09
N VAL A 73 -11.90 5.04 -9.16
CA VAL A 73 -11.86 6.49 -9.37
C VAL A 73 -13.28 6.99 -9.68
N ALA A 74 -13.80 7.88 -8.82
CA ALA A 74 -15.12 8.49 -9.00
C ALA A 74 -15.08 9.78 -9.83
N ASP A 75 -13.97 10.53 -9.76
CA ASP A 75 -13.84 11.83 -10.42
C ASP A 75 -13.42 11.70 -11.88
N THR A 76 -13.69 12.76 -12.67
CA THR A 76 -13.18 12.88 -14.02
C THR A 76 -11.69 13.21 -13.99
N LEU A 77 -10.87 12.37 -14.61
CA LEU A 77 -9.43 12.58 -14.70
C LEU A 77 -9.06 13.39 -15.94
N LYS A 78 -8.22 14.40 -15.75
CA LYS A 78 -7.68 15.23 -16.82
C LYS A 78 -6.18 15.05 -16.93
N TYR A 79 -5.70 14.89 -18.15
CA TYR A 79 -4.28 15.00 -18.44
C TYR A 79 -3.97 16.48 -18.77
N ALA A 80 -3.04 17.07 -18.05
CA ALA A 80 -2.63 18.47 -18.22
C ALA A 80 -1.21 18.57 -18.79
N ASP A 81 -0.87 19.71 -19.41
CA ASP A 81 0.51 20.06 -19.73
C ASP A 81 1.21 20.75 -18.55
N ASP A 82 2.50 21.10 -18.77
CA ASP A 82 3.33 21.74 -17.74
C ASP A 82 2.82 23.14 -17.35
N SER A 83 1.99 23.76 -18.18
CA SER A 83 1.32 25.05 -17.94
C SER A 83 -0.07 24.90 -17.30
N GLN A 84 -0.43 23.67 -16.87
CA GLN A 84 -1.71 23.32 -16.26
C GLN A 84 -2.94 23.49 -17.18
N HIS A 85 -2.76 23.46 -18.51
CA HIS A 85 -3.86 23.42 -19.46
C HIS A 85 -4.28 21.97 -19.71
N VAL A 86 -5.60 21.76 -19.79
CA VAL A 86 -6.16 20.43 -20.07
C VAL A 86 -5.85 20.00 -21.49
N LYS A 87 -5.09 18.91 -21.65
CA LYS A 87 -4.83 18.27 -22.96
C LYS A 87 -5.90 17.28 -23.35
N SER A 88 -6.35 16.46 -22.40
CA SER A 88 -7.34 15.43 -22.66
C SER A 88 -8.07 14.99 -21.38
N THR A 89 -9.21 14.30 -21.57
CA THR A 89 -9.88 13.56 -20.50
C THR A 89 -9.47 12.11 -20.59
N HIS A 90 -9.03 11.55 -19.44
CA HIS A 90 -8.68 10.14 -19.37
C HIS A 90 -9.94 9.32 -19.00
N PRO A 91 -10.28 8.25 -19.71
CA PRO A 91 -11.31 7.30 -19.28
C PRO A 91 -11.00 6.76 -17.89
N ARG A 92 -11.99 6.73 -16.99
CA ARG A 92 -11.79 6.28 -15.60
C ARG A 92 -12.24 4.84 -15.35
N GLU A 93 -12.81 4.21 -16.35
CA GLU A 93 -13.21 2.80 -16.30
C GLU A 93 -11.97 1.95 -15.99
N ASN A 94 -12.08 1.11 -14.95
CA ASN A 94 -11.01 0.26 -14.44
C ASN A 94 -9.81 1.00 -13.80
N LEU A 95 -9.91 2.31 -13.56
CA LEU A 95 -8.92 3.03 -12.77
C LEU A 95 -9.27 2.99 -11.29
N TRP A 96 -8.26 2.71 -10.47
CA TRP A 96 -8.36 2.62 -9.02
C TRP A 96 -7.34 3.53 -8.35
N ARG A 97 -7.72 4.09 -7.23
CA ARG A 97 -6.77 4.70 -6.29
C ARG A 97 -6.29 3.60 -5.36
N ALA A 98 -5.03 3.21 -5.50
CA ALA A 98 -4.41 2.19 -4.66
C ALA A 98 -4.09 2.75 -3.27
N PHE A 99 -4.31 1.93 -2.24
CA PHE A 99 -4.05 2.23 -0.84
C PHE A 99 -3.06 1.23 -0.26
N THR A 100 -2.73 1.44 1.01
CA THR A 100 -2.14 0.41 1.86
C THR A 100 -3.10 0.09 3.01
N PRO A 101 -3.07 -1.13 3.60
CA PRO A 101 -2.08 -2.18 3.40
C PRO A 101 -2.10 -2.82 2.01
N GLN A 102 -0.90 -3.24 1.58
CA GLN A 102 -0.69 -4.13 0.46
C GLN A 102 -0.09 -5.43 1.00
N ALA A 103 -0.60 -6.58 0.59
CA ALA A 103 -0.29 -7.86 1.22
C ALA A 103 0.27 -8.87 0.21
N PHE A 104 1.42 -9.46 0.54
CA PHE A 104 2.16 -10.37 -0.34
C PHE A 104 2.83 -11.48 0.47
N ARG A 105 3.20 -12.58 -0.18
CA ARG A 105 4.16 -13.54 0.38
C ARG A 105 5.51 -12.86 0.57
N LEU A 106 6.13 -13.09 1.74
CA LEU A 106 7.39 -12.43 2.13
C LEU A 106 8.51 -12.63 1.09
N ASP A 107 8.69 -13.84 0.58
CA ASP A 107 9.71 -14.15 -0.42
C ASP A 107 9.45 -13.43 -1.76
N LYS A 108 8.20 -13.42 -2.23
CA LYS A 108 7.83 -12.78 -3.51
C LYS A 108 8.10 -11.28 -3.47
N ILE A 109 7.58 -10.58 -2.45
CA ILE A 109 7.78 -9.13 -2.37
C ILE A 109 9.23 -8.76 -2.06
N PHE A 110 9.95 -9.57 -1.29
CA PHE A 110 11.37 -9.35 -1.06
C PHE A 110 12.17 -9.41 -2.37
N LEU A 111 11.93 -10.45 -3.20
CA LEU A 111 12.58 -10.58 -4.50
C LEU A 111 12.21 -9.43 -5.45
N ALA A 112 10.95 -9.04 -5.50
CA ALA A 112 10.47 -7.95 -6.34
C ALA A 112 11.12 -6.60 -5.98
N LEU A 113 11.14 -6.25 -4.70
CA LEU A 113 11.79 -5.01 -4.24
C LEU A 113 13.31 -5.05 -4.43
N ASN A 114 13.95 -6.20 -4.18
CA ASN A 114 15.39 -6.36 -4.44
C ASN A 114 15.71 -6.14 -5.92
N HIS A 115 14.90 -6.71 -6.81
CA HIS A 115 15.05 -6.52 -8.27
C HIS A 115 14.90 -5.04 -8.66
N ALA A 116 13.85 -4.38 -8.16
CA ALA A 116 13.59 -2.97 -8.45
C ALA A 116 14.74 -2.07 -7.95
N ILE A 117 15.21 -2.28 -6.73
CA ILE A 117 16.31 -1.51 -6.13
C ILE A 117 17.63 -1.75 -6.87
N ALA A 118 17.99 -3.02 -7.12
CA ALA A 118 19.26 -3.38 -7.78
C ALA A 118 19.36 -2.82 -9.22
N ASN A 119 18.23 -2.63 -9.89
CA ASN A 119 18.18 -2.11 -11.26
C ASN A 119 17.75 -0.63 -11.32
N ASN A 120 17.67 0.07 -10.19
CA ASN A 120 17.22 1.46 -10.11
C ASN A 120 15.87 1.72 -10.81
N LEU A 121 14.94 0.76 -10.73
CA LEU A 121 13.63 0.87 -11.35
C LEU A 121 12.74 1.78 -10.49
N ASN A 122 11.97 2.64 -11.16
CA ASN A 122 11.03 3.52 -10.48
C ASN A 122 9.76 2.72 -10.14
N ILE A 123 9.47 2.60 -8.86
CA ILE A 123 8.23 2.01 -8.34
C ILE A 123 7.49 3.04 -7.51
N THR A 124 6.18 3.06 -7.61
CA THR A 124 5.32 4.00 -6.89
C THR A 124 4.78 3.41 -5.59
N ASP A 125 4.60 2.07 -5.56
CA ASP A 125 4.14 1.31 -4.41
C ASP A 125 4.70 -0.14 -4.44
N ASP A 126 4.30 -0.97 -3.51
CA ASP A 126 4.82 -2.33 -3.40
C ASP A 126 4.22 -3.25 -4.48
N ALA A 127 2.97 -3.00 -4.89
CA ALA A 127 2.33 -3.72 -5.98
C ALA A 127 3.05 -3.50 -7.32
N SER A 128 3.50 -2.27 -7.61
CA SER A 128 4.25 -1.98 -8.83
C SER A 128 5.58 -2.72 -8.91
N ALA A 129 6.23 -3.03 -7.79
CA ALA A 129 7.38 -3.92 -7.77
C ALA A 129 7.03 -5.35 -8.17
N MET A 130 5.87 -5.86 -7.73
CA MET A 130 5.36 -7.17 -8.11
C MET A 130 5.00 -7.22 -9.61
N GLU A 131 4.38 -6.16 -10.13
CA GLU A 131 4.05 -6.02 -11.56
C GLU A 131 5.30 -6.09 -12.46
N LEU A 132 6.42 -5.48 -12.03
CA LEU A 132 7.71 -5.59 -12.73
C LEU A 132 8.24 -7.04 -12.82
N MET A 133 7.81 -7.91 -11.93
CA MET A 133 8.10 -9.34 -11.95
C MET A 133 7.07 -10.18 -12.72
N GLY A 134 6.10 -9.52 -13.38
CA GLY A 134 5.03 -10.16 -14.13
C GLY A 134 3.88 -10.70 -13.26
N ALA A 135 3.79 -10.27 -12.01
CA ALA A 135 2.69 -10.63 -11.11
C ALA A 135 1.47 -9.70 -11.30
N TYR A 136 0.30 -10.19 -10.93
CA TYR A 136 -0.97 -9.48 -11.05
C TYR A 136 -1.73 -9.46 -9.70
N PRO A 137 -1.32 -8.62 -8.74
CA PRO A 137 -1.99 -8.53 -7.45
C PRO A 137 -3.46 -8.16 -7.57
N CYS A 138 -4.31 -8.74 -6.71
CA CYS A 138 -5.73 -8.48 -6.72
C CYS A 138 -6.08 -7.13 -6.07
N LEU A 139 -6.92 -6.34 -6.73
CA LEU A 139 -7.54 -5.16 -6.14
C LEU A 139 -8.71 -5.56 -5.23
N VAL A 140 -8.68 -5.10 -3.99
CA VAL A 140 -9.74 -5.30 -3.00
C VAL A 140 -10.34 -3.96 -2.66
N GLN A 141 -11.66 -3.85 -2.78
CA GLN A 141 -12.34 -2.60 -2.46
C GLN A 141 -12.26 -2.34 -0.96
N GLY A 142 -11.57 -1.25 -0.63
CA GLY A 142 -11.43 -0.72 0.73
C GLY A 142 -12.37 0.44 0.99
N ASP A 143 -12.25 1.02 2.18
CA ASP A 143 -12.97 2.21 2.59
C ASP A 143 -12.27 3.47 2.09
N GLY A 144 -13.05 4.43 1.56
CA GLY A 144 -12.55 5.74 1.13
C GLY A 144 -11.96 6.58 2.26
N ASP A 145 -12.35 6.30 3.50
CA ASP A 145 -11.86 6.97 4.70
C ASP A 145 -10.42 6.58 5.08
N ASN A 146 -9.85 5.54 4.45
CA ASN A 146 -8.43 5.19 4.60
C ASN A 146 -7.53 6.21 3.87
N ILE A 147 -7.67 7.48 4.24
CA ILE A 147 -6.94 8.60 3.65
C ILE A 147 -5.46 8.56 4.01
N LYS A 148 -4.63 9.14 3.13
CA LYS A 148 -3.20 9.39 3.38
C LYS A 148 -3.03 10.83 3.86
N ILE A 149 -2.56 11.03 5.08
CA ILE A 149 -2.30 12.36 5.64
C ILE A 149 -0.96 12.87 5.11
N THR A 150 -1.02 13.80 4.16
CA THR A 150 0.16 14.38 3.50
C THR A 150 0.15 15.91 3.51
N THR A 151 -1.02 16.52 3.72
CA THR A 151 -1.20 17.97 3.76
C THR A 151 -1.90 18.40 5.06
N PRO A 152 -1.81 19.69 5.45
CA PRO A 152 -2.59 20.21 6.58
C PRO A 152 -4.10 20.01 6.42
N GLN A 153 -4.64 20.05 5.19
CA GLN A 153 -6.05 19.80 4.92
C GLN A 153 -6.42 18.34 5.20
N ASP A 154 -5.55 17.38 4.88
CA ASP A 154 -5.77 15.97 5.21
C ASP A 154 -5.82 15.76 6.73
N LEU A 155 -5.01 16.49 7.49
CA LEU A 155 -5.01 16.42 8.95
C LEU A 155 -6.34 16.92 9.53
N LEU A 156 -6.88 18.03 9.02
CA LEU A 156 -8.18 18.54 9.42
C LEU A 156 -9.31 17.56 9.07
N LEU A 157 -9.21 16.86 7.94
CA LEU A 157 -10.15 15.81 7.58
C LEU A 157 -10.02 14.61 8.54
N ALA A 158 -8.80 14.18 8.84
CA ALA A 158 -8.51 13.11 9.78
C ALA A 158 -9.11 13.39 11.18
N GLU A 159 -8.98 14.61 11.69
CA GLU A 159 -9.60 15.02 12.96
C GLU A 159 -11.11 14.85 12.93
N LYS A 160 -11.79 15.24 11.83
CA LYS A 160 -13.24 15.07 11.68
C LYS A 160 -13.65 13.60 11.65
N LEU A 161 -12.89 12.75 10.94
CA LEU A 161 -13.15 11.31 10.89
C LEU A 161 -13.03 10.64 12.27
N LEU A 162 -12.10 11.09 13.12
CA LEU A 162 -11.99 10.60 14.50
C LEU A 162 -13.22 10.91 15.35
N TYR A 163 -13.87 12.08 15.15
CA TYR A 163 -15.06 12.47 15.89
C TYR A 163 -16.34 11.73 15.44
N VAL A 164 -16.39 11.26 14.22
CA VAL A 164 -17.57 10.55 13.69
C VAL A 164 -17.53 9.06 14.07
N ASN A 165 -16.34 8.49 14.28
CA ASN A 165 -16.13 7.07 14.56
C ASN A 165 -16.00 6.77 16.07
N ASN A 166 -16.20 7.75 16.95
CA ASN A 166 -16.32 7.61 18.41
C ASN A 166 -17.77 7.84 18.85
#